data_6d5e49d1d9a3e0ea461d234033c88d18
#
_entry.id   6d5e49d1d9a3e0ea461d234033c88d18
#
_cell.length_a   1.000
_cell.length_b   1.000
_cell.length_c   1.000
_cell.angle_alpha   90.00
_cell.angle_beta   90.00
_cell.angle_gamma   90.00
#
_symmetry.space_group_name_H-M   'P 1'
#
loop_
_entity.id
_entity.type
_entity.pdbx_description
1 polymer ?
#
loop_
_entity_poly.entity_id
_entity_poly.type
_entity_poly.pdbx_seq_one_letter_code
_entity_poly.pdbx_strand_id
1 'polypeptide(L)'
;MGSLPLDASPRPLDPEAFSGESRAVVNFLAEYYRDVDNYPVRAAELEPGLLRKLLPEAAPEDGEPLEDVLEDVRRDILPGLTHWQSPSFFAYFPMNASTAGFAGEMLSVGLNVVPFVWAASPAAAELECVVVDWMAKLLGLPQRLLFSGGGGGVLQGSTCEAVVCTLAAARDRALARLGHESILKLVVYASDQTHVTFQKGARLVGIPPPNFRVIRTSAASGYGLTADAVRAAVDRDVARGLVPLYLCATVGTTGLGAVDPVRELGEEARRRGMWLHVDAAYAGSAAICQEFQELLDGVELADSVSMNPHKWFLTNMDCCCLWVASPRALTSARATDTEYLKNVGTVGGAAAVDYKDWQISLSRRFRAIKLWVVLRRYGADGLRAHIRRHVAAAKWFERAVTVDERFEVVVPRKLSLVCFRLRERFPEDDAVDDLNRELLAAVNESGQAFMTHFVVDGKFVIRLAVGGAMTEMKHVMDVWELLQ
;
A
#
# COMPACT_ATOMS: atom_id res chain seq x y z
N MET A 1 6.15 51.85 11.25
CA MET A 1 6.36 50.39 11.27
C MET A 1 7.29 50.12 12.44
N GLY A 2 6.73 49.75 13.61
CA GLY A 2 7.53 49.38 14.77
C GLY A 2 8.14 48.02 14.54
N SER A 3 9.48 47.94 14.64
CA SER A 3 10.15 46.63 14.68
C SER A 3 9.71 45.91 15.95
N LEU A 4 9.11 44.73 15.82
CA LEU A 4 8.86 43.84 16.93
C LEU A 4 10.19 43.63 17.70
N PRO A 5 10.14 43.59 19.04
CA PRO A 5 11.34 43.29 19.83
C PRO A 5 11.93 41.95 19.36
N LEU A 6 13.21 41.87 19.16
CA LEU A 6 13.92 40.67 18.73
C LEU A 6 13.70 39.48 19.69
N ASP A 7 13.30 39.74 20.93
CA ASP A 7 12.99 38.71 21.95
C ASP A 7 11.58 38.06 21.80
N ALA A 8 10.71 38.59 20.92
CA ALA A 8 9.37 38.04 20.70
C ALA A 8 9.30 37.01 19.54
N SER A 9 10.42 36.72 18.87
CA SER A 9 10.45 35.73 17.82
C SER A 9 10.47 34.33 18.41
N PRO A 10 9.60 33.40 17.94
CA PRO A 10 9.61 32.01 18.41
C PRO A 10 10.99 31.36 18.15
N ARG A 11 11.42 30.52 19.09
CA ARG A 11 12.59 29.63 18.91
C ARG A 11 12.10 28.24 18.55
N PRO A 12 11.83 27.97 17.27
CA PRO A 12 11.04 26.79 16.85
C PRO A 12 11.76 25.44 17.09
N LEU A 13 13.05 25.43 17.39
CA LEU A 13 13.84 24.23 17.69
C LEU A 13 14.67 24.40 18.98
N ASP A 14 14.05 24.94 20.02
CA ASP A 14 14.65 24.96 21.35
C ASP A 14 14.76 23.52 21.90
N PRO A 15 15.96 23.00 22.28
CA PRO A 15 16.13 21.61 22.67
C PRO A 15 15.34 21.21 23.94
N GLU A 16 15.16 22.14 24.87
CA GLU A 16 14.44 21.87 26.13
C GLU A 16 12.93 21.79 25.87
N ALA A 17 12.36 22.74 25.12
CA ALA A 17 10.99 22.70 24.66
C ALA A 17 10.72 21.46 23.81
N PHE A 18 11.60 21.14 22.86
CA PHE A 18 11.51 19.95 22.02
C PHE A 18 11.41 18.66 22.84
N SER A 19 12.21 18.52 23.91
CA SER A 19 12.18 17.35 24.80
C SER A 19 10.85 17.25 25.56
N GLY A 20 10.35 18.36 26.08
CA GLY A 20 9.08 18.44 26.82
C GLY A 20 7.89 18.11 25.94
N GLU A 21 7.75 18.82 24.84
CA GLU A 21 6.63 18.67 23.88
C GLU A 21 6.59 17.28 23.24
N SER A 22 7.75 16.75 22.81
CA SER A 22 7.82 15.39 22.27
C SER A 22 7.37 14.35 23.28
N ARG A 23 7.70 14.52 24.55
CA ARG A 23 7.27 13.61 25.63
C ARG A 23 5.77 13.70 25.86
N ALA A 24 5.16 14.91 25.83
CA ALA A 24 3.73 15.08 25.96
C ALA A 24 2.99 14.33 24.84
N VAL A 25 3.41 14.47 23.57
CA VAL A 25 2.82 13.74 22.44
C VAL A 25 3.01 12.23 22.57
N VAL A 26 4.19 11.77 22.97
CA VAL A 26 4.44 10.33 23.16
C VAL A 26 3.54 9.74 24.25
N ASN A 27 3.36 10.46 25.37
CA ASN A 27 2.48 10.05 26.46
C ASN A 27 1.02 10.00 26.00
N PHE A 28 0.55 11.02 25.29
CA PHE A 28 -0.78 11.06 24.69
C PHE A 28 -1.06 9.85 23.80
N LEU A 29 -0.11 9.52 22.90
CA LEU A 29 -0.23 8.37 22.01
C LEU A 29 -0.15 7.04 22.76
N ALA A 30 0.65 6.95 23.82
CA ALA A 30 0.71 5.75 24.65
C ALA A 30 -0.62 5.50 25.39
N GLU A 31 -1.28 6.55 25.87
CA GLU A 31 -2.64 6.47 26.43
C GLU A 31 -3.64 6.02 25.36
N TYR A 32 -3.63 6.65 24.19
CA TYR A 32 -4.47 6.27 23.07
C TYR A 32 -4.33 4.76 22.73
N TYR A 33 -3.10 4.24 22.58
CA TYR A 33 -2.89 2.81 22.28
C TYR A 33 -3.28 1.87 23.41
N ARG A 34 -3.25 2.33 24.66
CA ARG A 34 -3.74 1.55 25.81
C ARG A 34 -5.25 1.40 25.77
N ASP A 35 -5.93 2.45 25.33
CA ASP A 35 -7.39 2.57 25.43
C ASP A 35 -8.11 2.36 24.09
N VAL A 36 -7.37 2.16 22.97
CA VAL A 36 -7.95 2.08 21.62
C VAL A 36 -8.97 0.93 21.45
N ASP A 37 -8.86 -0.12 22.26
CA ASP A 37 -9.80 -1.24 22.28
C ASP A 37 -11.16 -0.85 22.94
N ASN A 38 -11.18 0.21 23.72
CA ASN A 38 -12.38 0.75 24.39
C ASN A 38 -13.12 1.79 23.53
N TYR A 39 -12.48 2.29 22.46
CA TYR A 39 -13.16 3.19 21.52
C TYR A 39 -13.99 2.38 20.52
N PRO A 40 -15.16 2.88 20.08
CA PRO A 40 -15.82 2.30 18.92
C PRO A 40 -14.86 2.37 17.72
N VAL A 41 -14.69 1.27 16.97
CA VAL A 41 -13.78 1.26 15.82
C VAL A 41 -14.08 2.40 14.86
N ARG A 42 -15.36 2.72 14.73
CA ARG A 42 -15.89 3.89 14.04
C ARG A 42 -17.15 4.37 14.78
N ALA A 43 -17.25 5.65 15.05
CA ALA A 43 -18.49 6.20 15.61
C ALA A 43 -19.65 6.06 14.61
N ALA A 44 -20.83 5.70 15.11
CA ALA A 44 -22.04 5.48 14.29
C ALA A 44 -22.59 6.77 13.67
N GLU A 45 -22.59 7.85 14.44
CA GLU A 45 -23.24 9.12 14.08
C GLU A 45 -22.22 10.18 13.66
N LEU A 46 -21.56 9.98 12.50
CA LEU A 46 -20.66 10.97 11.93
C LEU A 46 -21.28 11.63 10.70
N GLU A 47 -21.50 12.94 10.79
CA GLU A 47 -21.97 13.75 9.66
C GLU A 47 -20.83 14.56 9.02
N PRO A 48 -20.84 14.77 7.69
CA PRO A 48 -19.93 15.71 7.05
C PRO A 48 -20.05 17.12 7.65
N GLY A 49 -18.92 17.74 7.98
CA GLY A 49 -18.88 19.07 8.57
C GLY A 49 -18.83 19.10 10.10
N LEU A 50 -18.70 17.96 10.77
CA LEU A 50 -18.57 17.86 12.23
C LEU A 50 -17.52 18.83 12.78
N LEU A 51 -16.28 18.73 12.31
CA LEU A 51 -15.19 19.56 12.82
C LEU A 51 -15.39 21.07 12.55
N ARG A 52 -16.06 21.44 11.46
CA ARG A 52 -16.38 22.85 11.17
C ARG A 52 -17.34 23.47 12.20
N LYS A 53 -18.11 22.65 12.90
CA LYS A 53 -19.02 23.09 13.96
C LYS A 53 -18.31 23.21 15.32
N LEU A 54 -17.22 22.47 15.51
CA LEU A 54 -16.49 22.36 16.77
C LEU A 54 -15.28 23.28 16.84
N LEU A 55 -14.53 23.42 15.74
CA LEU A 55 -13.31 24.20 15.69
C LEU A 55 -13.59 25.69 15.36
N PRO A 56 -12.71 26.61 15.79
CA PRO A 56 -12.78 28.03 15.44
C PRO A 56 -12.81 28.25 13.92
N GLU A 57 -13.46 29.34 13.47
CA GLU A 57 -13.56 29.68 12.04
C GLU A 57 -12.22 30.12 11.45
N ALA A 58 -11.31 30.65 12.27
CA ALA A 58 -9.98 31.15 11.87
C ALA A 58 -8.89 30.60 12.80
N ALA A 59 -7.66 30.62 12.32
CA ALA A 59 -6.48 30.32 13.15
C ALA A 59 -6.37 31.35 14.29
N PRO A 60 -5.89 30.96 15.48
CA PRO A 60 -5.68 31.88 16.59
C PRO A 60 -4.59 32.91 16.25
N GLU A 61 -4.77 34.15 16.73
CA GLU A 61 -3.76 35.22 16.59
C GLU A 61 -2.56 34.98 17.53
N ASP A 62 -2.82 34.47 18.72
CA ASP A 62 -1.82 34.14 19.72
C ASP A 62 -1.57 32.64 19.77
N GLY A 63 -0.33 32.22 20.05
CA GLY A 63 0.02 30.80 20.21
C GLY A 63 -0.59 30.22 21.49
N GLU A 64 -0.96 28.96 21.43
CA GLU A 64 -1.58 28.20 22.54
C GLU A 64 -0.60 27.15 23.08
N PRO A 65 -0.68 26.79 24.38
CA PRO A 65 0.09 25.69 24.95
C PRO A 65 -0.20 24.37 24.22
N LEU A 66 0.81 23.51 24.04
CA LEU A 66 0.63 22.22 23.36
C LEU A 66 -0.36 21.32 24.11
N GLU A 67 -0.40 21.40 25.43
CA GLU A 67 -1.32 20.66 26.29
C GLU A 67 -2.77 20.96 25.96
N ASP A 68 -3.11 22.22 25.71
CA ASP A 68 -4.47 22.65 25.32
C ASP A 68 -4.82 22.10 23.92
N VAL A 69 -3.86 22.16 22.99
CA VAL A 69 -4.02 21.58 21.64
C VAL A 69 -4.23 20.05 21.71
N LEU A 70 -3.50 19.34 22.58
CA LEU A 70 -3.69 17.91 22.77
C LEU A 70 -5.05 17.57 23.40
N GLU A 71 -5.56 18.43 24.27
CA GLU A 71 -6.89 18.26 24.84
C GLU A 71 -7.98 18.48 23.78
N ASP A 72 -7.82 19.45 22.89
CA ASP A 72 -8.71 19.63 21.74
C ASP A 72 -8.67 18.43 20.79
N VAL A 73 -7.50 17.85 20.55
CA VAL A 73 -7.38 16.58 19.80
C VAL A 73 -8.17 15.46 20.47
N ARG A 74 -8.07 15.34 21.81
CA ARG A 74 -8.78 14.31 22.59
C ARG A 74 -10.29 14.50 22.53
N ARG A 75 -10.75 15.75 22.71
CA ARG A 75 -12.18 16.09 22.83
C ARG A 75 -12.88 16.12 21.47
N ASP A 76 -12.27 16.74 20.47
CA ASP A 76 -12.95 17.12 19.22
C ASP A 76 -12.53 16.25 18.03
N ILE A 77 -11.28 15.80 17.96
CA ILE A 77 -10.76 15.09 16.79
C ILE A 77 -10.83 13.57 16.93
N LEU A 78 -10.35 13.01 18.06
CA LEU A 78 -10.33 11.56 18.28
C LEU A 78 -11.72 10.90 18.10
N PRO A 79 -12.83 11.47 18.63
CA PRO A 79 -14.14 10.84 18.47
C PRO A 79 -14.64 10.78 17.03
N GLY A 80 -14.11 11.64 16.15
CA GLY A 80 -14.43 11.66 14.72
C GLY A 80 -13.57 10.75 13.86
N LEU A 81 -12.57 10.10 14.41
CA LEU A 81 -11.70 9.20 13.67
C LEU A 81 -12.30 7.79 13.54
N THR A 82 -12.03 7.15 12.40
CA THR A 82 -12.08 5.69 12.33
C THR A 82 -10.74 5.16 12.86
N HIS A 83 -10.78 4.35 13.91
CA HIS A 83 -9.57 3.88 14.60
C HIS A 83 -8.91 2.72 13.85
N TRP A 84 -8.10 3.04 12.85
CA TRP A 84 -7.38 2.07 12.00
C TRP A 84 -6.45 1.14 12.79
N GLN A 85 -6.04 1.54 13.99
CA GLN A 85 -5.20 0.72 14.87
C GLN A 85 -6.01 -0.06 15.92
N SER A 86 -7.34 0.06 15.91
CA SER A 86 -8.19 -0.84 16.71
C SER A 86 -7.90 -2.29 16.34
N PRO A 87 -7.75 -3.21 17.31
CA PRO A 87 -7.56 -4.62 17.04
C PRO A 87 -8.74 -5.28 16.30
N SER A 88 -9.93 -4.65 16.36
CA SER A 88 -11.16 -5.07 15.69
C SER A 88 -11.41 -4.33 14.35
N PHE A 89 -10.39 -3.67 13.79
CA PHE A 89 -10.43 -3.11 12.45
C PHE A 89 -10.07 -4.18 11.41
N PHE A 90 -11.06 -4.71 10.69
CA PHE A 90 -10.91 -5.76 9.68
C PHE A 90 -11.25 -5.30 8.26
N ALA A 91 -11.37 -3.99 8.06
CA ALA A 91 -11.74 -3.38 6.79
C ALA A 91 -10.52 -3.21 5.86
N TYR A 92 -10.76 -3.14 4.56
CA TYR A 92 -9.73 -2.92 3.52
C TYR A 92 -8.58 -3.96 3.61
N PHE A 93 -7.34 -3.51 3.63
CA PHE A 93 -6.19 -4.14 4.26
C PHE A 93 -5.68 -3.17 5.32
N PRO A 94 -5.67 -3.55 6.61
CA PRO A 94 -5.28 -2.65 7.68
C PRO A 94 -3.89 -2.04 7.46
N MET A 95 -3.77 -0.74 7.70
CA MET A 95 -2.47 -0.08 7.68
C MET A 95 -1.76 -0.36 8.98
N ASN A 96 -0.57 -0.94 8.91
CA ASN A 96 0.20 -1.25 10.10
C ASN A 96 0.82 0.00 10.72
N ALA A 97 0.91 -0.03 12.04
CA ALA A 97 1.76 0.84 12.82
C ALA A 97 2.56 -0.01 13.81
N SER A 98 3.66 0.51 14.30
CA SER A 98 4.43 -0.11 15.38
C SER A 98 5.28 0.92 16.10
N THR A 99 5.70 0.61 17.33
CA THR A 99 6.63 1.46 18.07
C THR A 99 7.95 1.66 17.34
N ALA A 100 8.43 0.65 16.62
CA ALA A 100 9.63 0.76 15.78
C ALA A 100 9.40 1.67 14.57
N GLY A 101 8.25 1.51 13.89
CA GLY A 101 7.87 2.36 12.77
C GLY A 101 7.67 3.81 13.21
N PHE A 102 7.04 4.03 14.37
CA PHE A 102 6.89 5.36 14.95
C PHE A 102 8.24 5.99 15.31
N ALA A 103 9.14 5.26 15.97
CA ALA A 103 10.48 5.75 16.29
C ALA A 103 11.28 6.14 15.01
N GLY A 104 11.18 5.31 13.96
CA GLY A 104 11.78 5.63 12.66
C GLY A 104 11.16 6.86 12.00
N GLU A 105 9.84 7.07 12.15
CA GLU A 105 9.16 8.26 11.66
C GLU A 105 9.59 9.53 12.44
N MET A 106 9.71 9.46 13.77
CA MET A 106 10.26 10.55 14.58
C MET A 106 11.67 10.93 14.14
N LEU A 107 12.53 9.96 13.87
CA LEU A 107 13.87 10.23 13.34
C LEU A 107 13.80 10.88 11.94
N SER A 108 12.93 10.41 11.07
CA SER A 108 12.75 10.98 9.73
C SER A 108 12.32 12.45 9.77
N VAL A 109 11.34 12.76 10.63
CA VAL A 109 10.82 14.13 10.80
C VAL A 109 11.78 15.01 11.60
N GLY A 110 12.37 14.47 12.68
CA GLY A 110 13.28 15.21 13.54
C GLY A 110 14.59 15.61 12.83
N LEU A 111 15.16 14.72 12.00
CA LEU A 111 16.33 15.05 11.18
C LEU A 111 15.98 15.93 9.97
N ASN A 112 14.76 15.81 9.48
CA ASN A 112 14.15 16.61 8.40
C ASN A 112 15.05 16.82 7.17
N VAL A 113 15.76 15.77 6.74
CA VAL A 113 16.61 15.79 5.55
C VAL A 113 15.83 15.45 4.30
N VAL A 114 16.26 15.96 3.15
CA VAL A 114 15.58 15.75 1.85
C VAL A 114 16.53 15.03 0.88
N PRO A 115 16.55 13.68 0.85
CA PRO A 115 17.48 12.88 0.05
C PRO A 115 17.05 12.74 -1.41
N PHE A 116 16.90 13.85 -2.13
CA PHE A 116 16.47 13.83 -3.54
C PHE A 116 17.63 13.62 -4.52
N VAL A 117 18.82 14.18 -4.19
CA VAL A 117 20.10 13.87 -4.83
C VAL A 117 21.06 13.36 -3.78
N TRP A 118 22.03 12.53 -4.19
CA TRP A 118 23.01 11.97 -3.25
C TRP A 118 23.73 13.04 -2.44
N ALA A 119 24.19 14.11 -3.10
CA ALA A 119 24.90 15.19 -2.44
C ALA A 119 24.10 15.94 -1.35
N ALA A 120 22.78 15.98 -1.46
CA ALA A 120 21.93 16.65 -0.46
C ALA A 120 21.84 15.86 0.86
N SER A 121 21.95 14.54 0.81
CA SER A 121 22.01 13.69 2.01
C SER A 121 22.58 12.30 1.65
N PRO A 122 23.91 12.15 1.58
CA PRO A 122 24.56 10.91 1.14
C PRO A 122 24.13 9.69 1.94
N ALA A 123 24.19 9.76 3.27
CA ALA A 123 23.83 8.65 4.15
C ALA A 123 22.37 8.22 4.00
N ALA A 124 21.46 9.16 3.77
CA ALA A 124 20.04 8.84 3.60
C ALA A 124 19.77 8.16 2.25
N ALA A 125 20.45 8.60 1.17
CA ALA A 125 20.35 7.97 -0.13
C ALA A 125 20.97 6.55 -0.13
N GLU A 126 22.13 6.38 0.48
CA GLU A 126 22.78 5.06 0.60
C GLU A 126 21.98 4.10 1.49
N LEU A 127 21.43 4.59 2.62
CA LEU A 127 20.56 3.77 3.47
C LEU A 127 19.35 3.23 2.71
N GLU A 128 18.79 4.02 1.81
CA GLU A 128 17.66 3.55 0.99
C GLU A 128 18.08 2.42 0.04
N CYS A 129 19.21 2.53 -0.63
CA CYS A 129 19.76 1.44 -1.45
C CYS A 129 19.93 0.15 -0.63
N VAL A 130 20.50 0.25 0.57
CA VAL A 130 20.71 -0.88 1.47
C VAL A 130 19.40 -1.52 1.90
N VAL A 131 18.45 -0.70 2.33
CA VAL A 131 17.19 -1.20 2.91
C VAL A 131 16.29 -1.83 1.85
N VAL A 132 16.22 -1.27 0.64
CA VAL A 132 15.43 -1.87 -0.44
C VAL A 132 16.05 -3.19 -0.93
N ASP A 133 17.38 -3.31 -0.94
CA ASP A 133 18.07 -4.58 -1.24
C ASP A 133 17.86 -5.61 -0.12
N TRP A 134 17.84 -5.20 1.15
CA TRP A 134 17.49 -6.10 2.26
C TRP A 134 16.07 -6.64 2.09
N MET A 135 15.13 -5.77 1.80
CA MET A 135 13.73 -6.17 1.54
C MET A 135 13.64 -7.13 0.35
N ALA A 136 14.30 -6.83 -0.76
CA ALA A 136 14.31 -7.71 -1.94
C ALA A 136 14.80 -9.11 -1.59
N LYS A 137 15.91 -9.23 -0.83
CA LYS A 137 16.48 -10.49 -0.38
C LYS A 137 15.52 -11.25 0.56
N LEU A 138 14.87 -10.56 1.49
CA LEU A 138 13.89 -11.16 2.39
C LEU A 138 12.68 -11.74 1.66
N LEU A 139 12.26 -11.09 0.57
CA LEU A 139 11.15 -11.54 -0.28
C LEU A 139 11.56 -12.60 -1.31
N GLY A 140 12.85 -12.92 -1.42
CA GLY A 140 13.36 -13.85 -2.44
C GLY A 140 13.33 -13.28 -3.85
N LEU A 141 13.35 -11.95 -4.02
CA LEU A 141 13.39 -11.34 -5.35
C LEU A 141 14.71 -11.67 -6.08
N PRO A 142 14.67 -11.84 -7.41
CA PRO A 142 15.83 -12.21 -8.19
C PRO A 142 16.88 -11.08 -8.20
N GLN A 143 18.15 -11.47 -8.32
CA GLN A 143 19.28 -10.54 -8.27
C GLN A 143 19.16 -9.37 -9.26
N ARG A 144 18.54 -9.60 -10.44
CA ARG A 144 18.32 -8.55 -11.45
C ARG A 144 17.47 -7.37 -10.96
N LEU A 145 16.77 -7.51 -9.84
CA LEU A 145 15.98 -6.45 -9.21
C LEU A 145 16.75 -5.74 -8.07
N LEU A 146 17.94 -6.20 -7.73
CA LEU A 146 18.81 -5.60 -6.72
C LEU A 146 19.82 -4.64 -7.37
N PHE A 147 20.32 -3.67 -6.61
CA PHE A 147 21.40 -2.78 -7.10
C PHE A 147 22.64 -3.55 -7.51
N SER A 148 22.99 -4.61 -6.78
CA SER A 148 24.13 -5.48 -7.10
C SER A 148 23.97 -6.27 -8.40
N GLY A 149 22.77 -6.40 -8.92
CA GLY A 149 22.45 -7.13 -10.18
C GLY A 149 22.10 -6.21 -11.35
N GLY A 150 22.33 -4.91 -11.21
CA GLY A 150 22.05 -3.90 -12.24
C GLY A 150 20.60 -3.39 -12.25
N GLY A 151 19.75 -3.90 -11.36
CA GLY A 151 18.44 -3.34 -11.03
C GLY A 151 18.54 -2.30 -9.91
N GLY A 152 17.47 -2.17 -9.14
CA GLY A 152 17.43 -1.33 -7.96
C GLY A 152 16.01 -1.03 -7.51
N GLY A 153 15.89 -0.31 -6.41
CA GLY A 153 14.60 0.05 -5.86
C GLY A 153 14.54 1.45 -5.25
N VAL A 154 13.32 1.88 -5.01
CA VAL A 154 13.01 3.19 -4.42
C VAL A 154 11.81 3.06 -3.47
N LEU A 155 11.82 3.84 -2.40
CA LEU A 155 10.68 3.97 -1.48
C LEU A 155 9.74 5.08 -1.94
N GLN A 156 8.56 4.68 -2.37
CA GLN A 156 7.45 5.56 -2.78
C GLN A 156 6.47 5.79 -1.62
N GLY A 157 5.61 6.80 -1.73
CA GLY A 157 4.51 7.00 -0.77
C GLY A 157 3.41 5.96 -0.90
N SER A 158 3.14 5.48 -2.12
CA SER A 158 2.04 4.55 -2.38
C SER A 158 2.28 3.71 -3.64
N THR A 159 1.55 2.60 -3.77
CA THR A 159 1.49 1.83 -5.03
C THR A 159 1.05 2.70 -6.20
N CYS A 160 0.21 3.73 -5.98
CA CYS A 160 -0.22 4.63 -7.06
C CYS A 160 0.97 5.37 -7.70
N GLU A 161 1.89 5.88 -6.89
CA GLU A 161 3.12 6.51 -7.38
C GLU A 161 4.01 5.51 -8.13
N ALA A 162 4.18 4.31 -7.56
CA ALA A 162 4.94 3.22 -8.19
C ALA A 162 4.39 2.86 -9.58
N VAL A 163 3.07 2.71 -9.69
CA VAL A 163 2.37 2.40 -10.94
C VAL A 163 2.53 3.54 -11.96
N VAL A 164 2.34 4.80 -11.56
CA VAL A 164 2.53 5.96 -12.46
C VAL A 164 3.96 6.00 -12.96
N CYS A 165 4.95 5.79 -12.09
CA CYS A 165 6.36 5.77 -12.44
C CYS A 165 6.69 4.68 -13.47
N THR A 166 6.20 3.47 -13.28
CA THR A 166 6.49 2.33 -14.18
C THR A 166 5.72 2.41 -15.49
N LEU A 167 4.47 2.90 -15.45
CA LEU A 167 3.70 3.19 -16.67
C LEU A 167 4.34 4.28 -17.52
N ALA A 168 4.82 5.38 -16.92
CA ALA A 168 5.54 6.43 -17.63
C ALA A 168 6.82 5.87 -18.27
N ALA A 169 7.60 5.07 -17.52
CA ALA A 169 8.80 4.43 -18.05
C ALA A 169 8.51 3.49 -19.24
N ALA A 170 7.46 2.67 -19.13
CA ALA A 170 7.04 1.79 -20.23
C ALA A 170 6.59 2.59 -21.45
N ARG A 171 5.76 3.65 -21.26
CA ARG A 171 5.29 4.55 -22.31
C ARG A 171 6.47 5.19 -23.03
N ASP A 172 7.37 5.81 -22.31
CA ASP A 172 8.47 6.58 -22.92
C ASP A 172 9.46 5.63 -23.65
N ARG A 173 9.71 4.43 -23.08
CA ARG A 173 10.45 3.36 -23.80
C ARG A 173 9.79 2.98 -25.11
N ALA A 174 8.47 2.90 -25.16
CA ALA A 174 7.74 2.60 -26.38
C ALA A 174 7.77 3.76 -27.38
N LEU A 175 7.49 4.99 -26.91
CA LEU A 175 7.46 6.19 -27.76
C LEU A 175 8.83 6.55 -28.34
N ALA A 176 9.91 6.32 -27.62
CA ALA A 176 11.28 6.48 -28.13
C ALA A 176 11.55 5.61 -29.36
N ARG A 177 10.86 4.46 -29.47
CA ARG A 177 11.00 3.54 -30.61
C ARG A 177 9.98 3.78 -31.72
N LEU A 178 8.75 4.18 -31.35
CA LEU A 178 7.60 4.22 -32.26
C LEU A 178 7.23 5.62 -32.74
N GLY A 179 7.80 6.68 -32.13
CA GLY A 179 7.39 8.07 -32.30
C GLY A 179 6.29 8.49 -31.32
N HIS A 180 6.27 9.77 -30.96
CA HIS A 180 5.36 10.32 -29.94
C HIS A 180 3.88 10.23 -30.33
N GLU A 181 3.56 10.29 -31.62
CA GLU A 181 2.21 10.14 -32.17
C GLU A 181 1.59 8.76 -31.87
N SER A 182 2.42 7.77 -31.56
CA SER A 182 1.97 6.41 -31.25
C SER A 182 1.30 6.26 -29.88
N ILE A 183 1.27 7.31 -29.06
CA ILE A 183 0.65 7.27 -27.73
C ILE A 183 -0.81 6.81 -27.78
N LEU A 184 -1.55 7.21 -28.82
CA LEU A 184 -2.96 6.83 -29.00
C LEU A 184 -3.15 5.34 -29.35
N LYS A 185 -2.08 4.63 -29.70
CA LYS A 185 -2.10 3.21 -30.04
C LYS A 185 -1.68 2.31 -28.85
N LEU A 186 -1.12 2.88 -27.78
CA LEU A 186 -0.61 2.11 -26.65
C LEU A 186 -1.77 1.54 -25.82
N VAL A 187 -1.67 0.25 -25.49
CA VAL A 187 -2.69 -0.49 -24.73
C VAL A 187 -2.10 -1.08 -23.46
N VAL A 188 -2.83 -0.95 -22.36
CA VAL A 188 -2.48 -1.54 -21.07
C VAL A 188 -3.53 -2.59 -20.65
N TYR A 189 -3.07 -3.65 -19.98
CA TYR A 189 -3.88 -4.81 -19.64
C TYR A 189 -3.86 -5.08 -18.14
N ALA A 190 -5.03 -5.36 -17.57
CA ALA A 190 -5.21 -5.75 -16.17
C ALA A 190 -6.47 -6.61 -16.02
N SER A 191 -6.63 -7.27 -14.88
CA SER A 191 -7.88 -7.97 -14.55
C SER A 191 -8.93 -7.01 -14.00
N ASP A 192 -10.18 -7.46 -13.95
CA ASP A 192 -11.28 -6.81 -13.22
C ASP A 192 -11.08 -6.82 -11.69
N GLN A 193 -10.10 -7.60 -11.20
CA GLN A 193 -9.69 -7.65 -9.80
C GLN A 193 -8.53 -6.72 -9.47
N THR A 194 -7.84 -6.17 -10.49
CA THR A 194 -6.72 -5.25 -10.31
C THR A 194 -7.19 -3.96 -9.64
N HIS A 195 -6.40 -3.45 -8.70
CA HIS A 195 -6.74 -2.24 -7.95
C HIS A 195 -6.92 -1.02 -8.88
N VAL A 196 -7.92 -0.18 -8.60
CA VAL A 196 -8.27 1.02 -9.39
C VAL A 196 -7.12 2.01 -9.59
N THR A 197 -6.10 1.95 -8.75
CA THR A 197 -4.84 2.70 -8.88
C THR A 197 -4.20 2.52 -10.24
N PHE A 198 -4.29 1.34 -10.84
CA PHE A 198 -3.72 1.06 -12.15
C PHE A 198 -4.46 1.83 -13.26
N GLN A 199 -5.80 1.82 -13.23
CA GLN A 199 -6.60 2.62 -14.17
C GLN A 199 -6.35 4.12 -14.00
N LYS A 200 -6.26 4.60 -12.75
CA LYS A 200 -5.92 5.99 -12.45
C LYS A 200 -4.54 6.35 -12.99
N GLY A 201 -3.54 5.50 -12.75
CA GLY A 201 -2.17 5.69 -13.25
C GLY A 201 -2.11 5.74 -14.78
N ALA A 202 -2.82 4.84 -15.48
CA ALA A 202 -2.87 4.82 -16.94
C ALA A 202 -3.43 6.14 -17.51
N ARG A 203 -4.50 6.69 -16.91
CA ARG A 203 -5.05 8.00 -17.27
C ARG A 203 -4.04 9.12 -17.06
N LEU A 204 -3.34 9.13 -15.92
CA LEU A 204 -2.34 10.15 -15.59
C LEU A 204 -1.16 10.19 -16.57
N VAL A 205 -0.76 9.04 -17.11
CA VAL A 205 0.31 8.98 -18.12
C VAL A 205 -0.19 9.12 -19.56
N GLY A 206 -1.48 9.47 -19.76
CA GLY A 206 -2.04 9.80 -21.08
C GLY A 206 -2.46 8.58 -21.91
N ILE A 207 -2.64 7.40 -21.32
CA ILE A 207 -3.24 6.26 -22.03
C ILE A 207 -4.73 6.53 -22.23
N PRO A 208 -5.23 6.50 -23.50
CA PRO A 208 -6.64 6.73 -23.78
C PRO A 208 -7.54 5.72 -23.01
N PRO A 209 -8.67 6.15 -22.42
CA PRO A 209 -9.56 5.25 -21.68
C PRO A 209 -9.98 3.99 -22.45
N PRO A 210 -10.27 4.05 -23.78
CA PRO A 210 -10.59 2.85 -24.55
C PRO A 210 -9.43 1.85 -24.67
N ASN A 211 -8.19 2.28 -24.38
CA ASN A 211 -7.00 1.44 -24.46
C ASN A 211 -6.61 0.85 -23.11
N PHE A 212 -7.42 1.01 -22.09
CA PHE A 212 -7.31 0.25 -20.84
C PHE A 212 -8.18 -1.01 -20.95
N ARG A 213 -7.54 -2.18 -21.02
CA ARG A 213 -8.21 -3.49 -21.13
C ARG A 213 -8.41 -4.09 -19.75
N VAL A 214 -9.67 -4.11 -19.32
CA VAL A 214 -10.10 -4.86 -18.14
C VAL A 214 -10.48 -6.26 -18.62
N ILE A 215 -9.69 -7.26 -18.26
CA ILE A 215 -9.91 -8.66 -18.61
C ILE A 215 -10.70 -9.32 -17.49
N ARG A 216 -11.84 -9.90 -17.82
CA ARG A 216 -12.69 -10.57 -16.84
C ARG A 216 -12.03 -11.84 -16.31
N THR A 217 -12.13 -12.03 -15.02
CA THR A 217 -11.76 -13.24 -14.29
C THR A 217 -12.98 -14.06 -13.92
N SER A 218 -12.83 -15.27 -13.41
CA SER A 218 -13.94 -16.14 -13.03
C SER A 218 -13.56 -17.04 -11.84
N ALA A 219 -14.57 -17.66 -11.24
CA ALA A 219 -14.37 -18.65 -10.20
C ALA A 219 -13.52 -19.84 -10.67
N ALA A 220 -13.62 -20.23 -11.95
CA ALA A 220 -12.83 -21.33 -12.53
C ALA A 220 -11.32 -21.05 -12.51
N SER A 221 -10.89 -19.79 -12.60
CA SER A 221 -9.49 -19.37 -12.45
C SER A 221 -9.14 -18.91 -11.02
N GLY A 222 -10.03 -19.13 -10.05
CA GLY A 222 -9.89 -18.59 -8.70
C GLY A 222 -9.83 -17.06 -8.70
N TYR A 223 -10.46 -16.42 -9.67
CA TYR A 223 -10.45 -14.97 -9.94
C TYR A 223 -9.05 -14.40 -10.24
N GLY A 224 -8.10 -15.26 -10.60
CA GLY A 224 -6.80 -14.84 -11.17
C GLY A 224 -6.90 -14.60 -12.67
N LEU A 225 -6.06 -13.73 -13.18
CA LEU A 225 -5.91 -13.47 -14.61
C LEU A 225 -5.26 -14.68 -15.28
N THR A 226 -5.76 -15.11 -16.43
CA THR A 226 -5.15 -16.23 -17.17
C THR A 226 -4.34 -15.74 -18.37
N ALA A 227 -3.24 -16.44 -18.68
CA ALA A 227 -2.41 -16.11 -19.83
C ALA A 227 -3.17 -16.22 -21.17
N ASP A 228 -4.11 -17.18 -21.28
CA ASP A 228 -4.94 -17.33 -22.47
C ASP A 228 -5.89 -16.15 -22.69
N ALA A 229 -6.51 -15.63 -21.61
CA ALA A 229 -7.36 -14.44 -21.71
C ALA A 229 -6.55 -13.19 -22.10
N VAL A 230 -5.34 -13.04 -21.56
CA VAL A 230 -4.41 -11.97 -21.96
C VAL A 230 -4.02 -12.11 -23.42
N ARG A 231 -3.63 -13.30 -23.85
CA ARG A 231 -3.25 -13.59 -25.25
C ARG A 231 -4.35 -13.23 -26.21
N ALA A 232 -5.60 -13.67 -25.93
CA ALA A 232 -6.74 -13.38 -26.75
C ALA A 232 -7.06 -11.86 -26.82
N ALA A 233 -6.86 -11.12 -25.72
CA ALA A 233 -7.03 -9.66 -25.71
C ALA A 233 -5.96 -8.97 -26.54
N VAL A 234 -4.70 -9.36 -26.37
CA VAL A 234 -3.55 -8.83 -27.09
C VAL A 234 -3.67 -9.10 -28.60
N ASP A 235 -4.04 -10.32 -29.01
CA ASP A 235 -4.21 -10.66 -30.43
C ASP A 235 -5.28 -9.81 -31.11
N ARG A 236 -6.40 -9.54 -30.44
CA ARG A 236 -7.46 -8.64 -30.96
C ARG A 236 -6.94 -7.20 -31.13
N ASP A 237 -6.14 -6.71 -30.21
CA ASP A 237 -5.60 -5.36 -30.27
C ASP A 237 -4.52 -5.20 -31.34
N VAL A 238 -3.62 -6.18 -31.46
CA VAL A 238 -2.59 -6.21 -32.51
C VAL A 238 -3.25 -6.26 -33.90
N ALA A 239 -4.30 -7.07 -34.08
CA ALA A 239 -5.04 -7.12 -35.34
C ALA A 239 -5.69 -5.78 -35.73
N ARG A 240 -5.90 -4.89 -34.78
CA ARG A 240 -6.41 -3.51 -34.98
C ARG A 240 -5.30 -2.46 -35.13
N GLY A 241 -4.04 -2.88 -35.19
CA GLY A 241 -2.88 -1.99 -35.28
C GLY A 241 -2.55 -1.25 -33.97
N LEU A 242 -3.06 -1.73 -32.82
CA LEU A 242 -2.73 -1.22 -31.51
C LEU A 242 -1.44 -1.89 -30.99
N VAL A 243 -0.80 -1.24 -30.02
CA VAL A 243 0.50 -1.66 -29.49
C VAL A 243 0.37 -2.08 -28.03
N PRO A 244 0.52 -3.36 -27.71
CA PRO A 244 0.59 -3.84 -26.33
C PRO A 244 1.77 -3.18 -25.61
N LEU A 245 1.49 -2.52 -24.48
CA LEU A 245 2.48 -1.75 -23.74
C LEU A 245 2.85 -2.38 -22.38
N TYR A 246 1.82 -2.74 -21.62
CA TYR A 246 1.99 -3.00 -20.19
C TYR A 246 0.97 -4.03 -19.70
N LEU A 247 1.42 -4.97 -18.90
CA LEU A 247 0.59 -5.95 -18.21
C LEU A 247 0.81 -5.80 -16.69
N CYS A 248 -0.29 -5.61 -15.95
CA CYS A 248 -0.28 -5.63 -14.48
C CYS A 248 -0.74 -7.01 -14.00
N ALA A 249 0.14 -7.75 -13.36
CA ALA A 249 -0.19 -8.96 -12.61
C ALA A 249 -0.31 -8.61 -11.13
N THR A 250 -1.37 -9.08 -10.47
CA THR A 250 -1.62 -8.78 -9.05
C THR A 250 -1.44 -10.03 -8.19
N VAL A 251 -0.61 -9.91 -7.16
CA VAL A 251 -0.42 -10.96 -6.14
C VAL A 251 -1.16 -10.54 -4.87
N GLY A 252 -2.36 -11.09 -4.69
CA GLY A 252 -3.27 -10.73 -3.60
C GLY A 252 -4.15 -9.52 -3.91
N THR A 253 -5.16 -9.72 -4.78
CA THR A 253 -6.11 -8.68 -5.17
C THR A 253 -6.89 -8.13 -3.97
N THR A 254 -7.29 -6.86 -4.05
CA THR A 254 -7.96 -6.17 -2.95
C THR A 254 -9.30 -6.80 -2.60
N GLY A 255 -10.08 -7.23 -3.61
CA GLY A 255 -11.41 -7.79 -3.39
C GLY A 255 -11.39 -9.17 -2.72
N LEU A 256 -10.65 -10.10 -3.31
CA LEU A 256 -10.74 -11.53 -3.01
C LEU A 256 -9.41 -12.16 -2.59
N GLY A 257 -8.31 -11.41 -2.61
CA GLY A 257 -6.97 -11.96 -2.37
C GLY A 257 -6.48 -12.88 -3.49
N ALA A 258 -7.10 -12.84 -4.68
CA ALA A 258 -6.70 -13.66 -5.81
C ALA A 258 -5.24 -13.40 -6.22
N VAL A 259 -4.59 -14.42 -6.75
CA VAL A 259 -3.19 -14.38 -7.16
C VAL A 259 -3.12 -14.70 -8.64
N ASP A 260 -2.58 -13.77 -9.41
CA ASP A 260 -2.33 -13.97 -10.82
C ASP A 260 -1.10 -14.87 -11.05
N PRO A 261 -1.09 -15.78 -12.05
CA PRO A 261 0.02 -16.67 -12.35
C PRO A 261 1.16 -15.88 -13.02
N VAL A 262 2.05 -15.33 -12.21
CA VAL A 262 3.10 -14.38 -12.67
C VAL A 262 4.02 -14.99 -13.73
N ARG A 263 4.33 -16.29 -13.64
CA ARG A 263 5.20 -16.99 -14.60
C ARG A 263 4.58 -17.01 -16.00
N GLU A 264 3.36 -17.49 -16.13
CA GLU A 264 2.66 -17.62 -17.41
C GLU A 264 2.38 -16.24 -18.02
N LEU A 265 2.01 -15.29 -17.20
CA LEU A 265 1.81 -13.89 -17.61
C LEU A 265 3.11 -13.22 -18.02
N GLY A 266 4.21 -13.53 -17.35
CA GLY A 266 5.53 -13.02 -17.66
C GLY A 266 6.06 -13.56 -19.00
N GLU A 267 5.83 -14.83 -19.29
CA GLU A 267 6.15 -15.42 -20.58
C GLU A 267 5.36 -14.76 -21.72
N GLU A 268 4.08 -14.49 -21.51
CA GLU A 268 3.25 -13.79 -22.50
C GLU A 268 3.71 -12.34 -22.68
N ALA A 269 3.95 -11.61 -21.59
CA ALA A 269 4.46 -10.24 -21.63
C ALA A 269 5.79 -10.14 -22.41
N ARG A 270 6.72 -11.09 -22.17
CA ARG A 270 8.00 -11.16 -22.86
C ARG A 270 7.82 -11.40 -24.36
N ARG A 271 6.93 -12.36 -24.74
CA ARG A 271 6.63 -12.64 -26.17
C ARG A 271 6.12 -11.42 -26.91
N ARG A 272 5.36 -10.57 -26.23
CA ARG A 272 4.71 -9.39 -26.81
C ARG A 272 5.51 -8.09 -26.62
N GLY A 273 6.64 -8.14 -25.94
CA GLY A 273 7.45 -6.97 -25.63
C GLY A 273 6.78 -5.97 -24.70
N MET A 274 5.82 -6.42 -23.89
CA MET A 274 5.14 -5.63 -22.88
C MET A 274 6.02 -5.46 -21.63
N TRP A 275 5.80 -4.37 -20.90
CA TRP A 275 6.29 -4.23 -19.52
C TRP A 275 5.44 -5.09 -18.60
N LEU A 276 6.05 -5.99 -17.84
CA LEU A 276 5.37 -6.71 -16.77
C LEU A 276 5.62 -6.01 -15.44
N HIS A 277 4.55 -5.57 -14.78
CA HIS A 277 4.57 -5.11 -13.39
C HIS A 277 3.85 -6.11 -12.50
N VAL A 278 4.47 -6.47 -11.38
CA VAL A 278 3.84 -7.29 -10.35
C VAL A 278 3.44 -6.40 -9.19
N ASP A 279 2.14 -6.20 -9.02
CA ASP A 279 1.57 -5.53 -7.85
C ASP A 279 1.35 -6.56 -6.74
N ALA A 280 2.28 -6.58 -5.81
CA ALA A 280 2.24 -7.41 -4.61
C ALA A 280 2.03 -6.55 -3.34
N ALA A 281 1.27 -5.47 -3.46
CA ALA A 281 1.11 -4.45 -2.42
C ALA A 281 0.71 -5.01 -1.04
N TYR A 282 -0.13 -6.04 -1.02
CA TYR A 282 -0.54 -6.72 0.21
C TYR A 282 0.22 -8.04 0.40
N ALA A 283 0.00 -8.99 -0.50
CA ALA A 283 0.46 -10.36 -0.33
C ALA A 283 1.98 -10.52 -0.47
N GLY A 284 2.67 -9.55 -1.10
CA GLY A 284 4.13 -9.53 -1.15
C GLY A 284 4.79 -9.63 0.23
N SER A 285 4.16 -9.05 1.27
CA SER A 285 4.67 -9.18 2.64
C SER A 285 4.78 -10.64 3.11
N ALA A 286 3.89 -11.52 2.64
CA ALA A 286 3.88 -12.92 3.04
C ALA A 286 5.07 -13.71 2.49
N ALA A 287 5.66 -13.30 1.37
CA ALA A 287 6.77 -13.98 0.74
C ALA A 287 8.05 -14.02 1.61
N ILE A 288 8.12 -13.24 2.70
CA ILE A 288 9.17 -13.39 3.71
C ILE A 288 9.13 -14.76 4.41
N CYS A 289 7.96 -15.41 4.43
CA CYS A 289 7.75 -16.77 4.96
C CYS A 289 8.00 -17.78 3.83
N GLN A 290 8.83 -18.77 4.06
CA GLN A 290 9.24 -19.74 3.05
C GLN A 290 8.04 -20.46 2.42
N GLU A 291 7.02 -20.78 3.21
CA GLU A 291 5.79 -21.44 2.77
C GLU A 291 4.90 -20.61 1.84
N PHE A 292 5.18 -19.32 1.68
CA PHE A 292 4.42 -18.41 0.81
C PHE A 292 5.27 -17.81 -0.31
N GLN A 293 6.52 -18.25 -0.48
CA GLN A 293 7.40 -17.74 -1.56
C GLN A 293 6.87 -18.08 -2.95
N GLU A 294 6.13 -19.17 -3.10
CA GLU A 294 5.49 -19.56 -4.36
C GLU A 294 4.55 -18.50 -4.93
N LEU A 295 4.05 -17.57 -4.09
CA LEU A 295 3.22 -16.45 -4.53
C LEU A 295 3.93 -15.54 -5.55
N LEU A 296 5.25 -15.51 -5.52
CA LEU A 296 6.11 -14.72 -6.42
C LEU A 296 6.80 -15.58 -7.49
N ASP A 297 6.33 -16.83 -7.72
CA ASP A 297 6.88 -17.67 -8.78
C ASP A 297 6.76 -16.99 -10.15
N GLY A 298 7.85 -16.91 -10.92
CA GLY A 298 7.88 -16.18 -12.19
C GLY A 298 8.27 -14.70 -12.07
N VAL A 299 8.50 -14.18 -10.85
CA VAL A 299 8.89 -12.77 -10.64
C VAL A 299 10.20 -12.37 -11.31
N GLU A 300 11.05 -13.34 -11.66
CA GLU A 300 12.27 -13.12 -12.46
C GLU A 300 11.98 -12.64 -13.89
N LEU A 301 10.73 -12.72 -14.33
CA LEU A 301 10.29 -12.21 -15.64
C LEU A 301 9.79 -10.75 -15.55
N ALA A 302 9.54 -10.24 -14.35
CA ALA A 302 8.98 -8.90 -14.15
C ALA A 302 9.97 -7.79 -14.48
N ASP A 303 9.52 -6.73 -15.14
CA ASP A 303 10.27 -5.47 -15.31
C ASP A 303 10.26 -4.65 -14.01
N SER A 304 9.18 -4.77 -13.21
CA SER A 304 9.04 -4.09 -11.93
C SER A 304 8.14 -4.86 -10.97
N VAL A 305 8.38 -4.64 -9.67
CA VAL A 305 7.61 -5.23 -8.56
C VAL A 305 7.32 -4.14 -7.53
N SER A 306 6.12 -4.08 -6.99
CA SER A 306 5.79 -3.21 -5.86
C SER A 306 5.21 -3.98 -4.68
N MET A 307 5.54 -3.54 -3.45
CA MET A 307 5.03 -4.07 -2.20
C MET A 307 4.93 -2.97 -1.16
N ASN A 308 3.90 -3.02 -0.29
CA ASN A 308 3.64 -2.00 0.71
C ASN A 308 3.97 -2.48 2.14
N PRO A 309 5.15 -2.17 2.69
CA PRO A 309 5.45 -2.46 4.10
C PRO A 309 4.44 -1.85 5.08
N HIS A 310 3.81 -0.74 4.72
CA HIS A 310 2.79 -0.10 5.54
C HIS A 310 1.47 -0.86 5.64
N LYS A 311 1.24 -1.90 4.80
CA LYS A 311 0.03 -2.73 4.90
C LYS A 311 0.21 -3.87 5.89
N TRP A 312 1.25 -4.70 5.74
CA TRP A 312 1.37 -5.92 6.55
C TRP A 312 2.79 -6.23 7.02
N PHE A 313 3.60 -5.18 7.21
CA PHE A 313 5.01 -5.30 7.57
C PHE A 313 5.42 -4.39 8.73
N LEU A 314 4.49 -4.12 9.67
CA LEU A 314 4.69 -3.33 10.90
C LEU A 314 5.33 -1.95 10.67
N THR A 315 5.19 -1.41 9.45
CA THR A 315 5.76 -0.13 9.06
C THR A 315 4.65 0.91 8.94
N ASN A 316 4.79 2.03 9.66
CA ASN A 316 3.81 3.11 9.58
C ASN A 316 3.71 3.70 8.16
N MET A 317 2.52 4.10 7.75
CA MET A 317 2.29 4.81 6.50
C MET A 317 3.11 6.12 6.50
N ASP A 318 3.74 6.56 5.39
CA ASP A 318 3.71 5.96 4.07
C ASP A 318 5.02 5.20 3.76
N CYS A 319 4.91 4.03 3.14
CA CYS A 319 6.08 3.24 2.72
C CYS A 319 5.64 2.19 1.69
N CYS A 320 6.04 2.38 0.43
CA CYS A 320 5.86 1.44 -0.67
C CYS A 320 7.21 1.18 -1.30
N CYS A 321 7.65 -0.06 -1.37
CA CYS A 321 8.84 -0.46 -2.10
C CYS A 321 8.49 -0.68 -3.57
N LEU A 322 9.27 -0.08 -4.46
CA LEU A 322 9.25 -0.35 -5.89
C LEU A 322 10.63 -0.84 -6.31
N TRP A 323 10.72 -2.00 -6.93
CA TRP A 323 11.92 -2.53 -7.58
C TRP A 323 11.76 -2.52 -9.09
N VAL A 324 12.85 -2.25 -9.80
CA VAL A 324 12.90 -2.27 -11.27
C VAL A 324 14.13 -3.01 -11.75
N ALA A 325 13.96 -3.78 -12.81
CA ALA A 325 15.06 -4.51 -13.44
C ALA A 325 15.99 -3.59 -14.28
N SER A 326 15.50 -2.43 -14.69
CA SER A 326 16.24 -1.43 -15.43
C SER A 326 16.04 -0.04 -14.84
N PRO A 327 16.90 0.41 -13.92
CA PRO A 327 16.87 1.77 -13.40
C PRO A 327 16.87 2.82 -14.50
N ARG A 328 17.67 2.62 -15.54
CA ARG A 328 17.75 3.54 -16.68
C ARG A 328 16.41 3.74 -17.38
N ALA A 329 15.60 2.69 -17.53
CA ALA A 329 14.27 2.83 -18.12
C ALA A 329 13.34 3.67 -17.24
N LEU A 330 13.50 3.56 -15.92
CA LEU A 330 12.75 4.37 -14.95
C LEU A 330 13.21 5.84 -14.95
N THR A 331 14.51 6.08 -14.89
CA THR A 331 15.07 7.43 -14.72
C THR A 331 15.03 8.26 -16.00
N SER A 332 15.28 7.66 -17.17
CA SER A 332 15.27 8.39 -18.45
C SER A 332 13.93 9.08 -18.76
N ALA A 333 12.83 8.54 -18.25
CA ALA A 333 11.49 9.12 -18.40
C ALA A 333 11.27 10.39 -17.55
N ARG A 334 12.15 10.66 -16.57
CA ARG A 334 11.97 11.73 -15.57
C ARG A 334 13.20 12.56 -15.32
N ALA A 335 14.34 12.24 -15.96
CA ALA A 335 15.57 13.00 -15.79
C ALA A 335 15.36 14.49 -16.08
N THR A 336 15.72 15.33 -15.11
CA THR A 336 15.74 16.79 -15.26
C THR A 336 17.19 17.23 -15.31
N ASP A 337 17.59 17.83 -16.45
CA ASP A 337 18.96 18.26 -16.70
C ASP A 337 19.16 19.75 -16.31
N THR A 338 18.99 20.05 -15.03
CA THR A 338 19.26 21.38 -14.49
C THR A 338 20.62 21.40 -13.78
N GLU A 339 21.43 22.44 -14.02
CA GLU A 339 22.81 22.53 -13.56
C GLU A 339 22.95 22.38 -12.03
N TYR A 340 22.08 23.03 -11.27
CA TYR A 340 22.10 22.97 -9.80
C TYR A 340 21.72 21.59 -9.20
N LEU A 341 21.17 20.69 -10.01
CA LEU A 341 20.82 19.30 -9.62
C LEU A 341 21.88 18.27 -10.06
N LYS A 342 22.95 18.71 -10.76
CA LYS A 342 24.02 17.79 -11.15
C LYS A 342 24.87 17.46 -9.94
N ASN A 343 25.01 16.18 -9.63
CA ASN A 343 25.91 15.72 -8.60
C ASN A 343 27.37 15.96 -8.99
N VAL A 344 28.12 16.60 -8.11
CA VAL A 344 29.58 16.79 -8.21
C VAL A 344 30.34 15.50 -7.81
N GLY A 345 29.70 14.35 -7.79
CA GLY A 345 30.27 13.16 -7.16
C GLY A 345 30.22 11.88 -7.96
N THR A 346 31.04 11.76 -9.03
CA THR A 346 31.63 10.48 -9.40
C THR A 346 32.99 10.34 -8.73
N VAL A 347 33.05 10.30 -7.42
CA VAL A 347 34.27 9.98 -6.69
C VAL A 347 34.32 8.46 -6.54
N GLY A 348 35.24 7.81 -7.26
CA GLY A 348 35.53 6.39 -7.08
C GLY A 348 34.78 5.39 -7.95
N GLY A 349 34.14 5.80 -9.06
CA GLY A 349 33.61 4.87 -10.08
C GLY A 349 32.26 4.21 -9.77
N ALA A 350 31.67 4.42 -8.59
CA ALA A 350 30.27 4.02 -8.29
C ALA A 350 29.32 5.18 -8.62
N ALA A 351 28.34 4.93 -9.48
CA ALA A 351 27.32 5.93 -9.81
C ALA A 351 26.42 6.16 -8.58
N ALA A 352 26.43 7.38 -8.03
CA ALA A 352 25.52 7.79 -6.96
C ALA A 352 24.07 7.75 -7.46
N VAL A 353 23.15 7.31 -6.58
CA VAL A 353 21.72 7.24 -6.91
C VAL A 353 21.06 8.59 -6.61
N ASP A 354 20.55 9.24 -7.64
CA ASP A 354 19.73 10.45 -7.53
C ASP A 354 18.25 10.09 -7.56
N TYR A 355 17.66 9.99 -6.41
CA TYR A 355 16.27 9.53 -6.24
C TYR A 355 15.21 10.48 -6.81
N LYS A 356 15.56 11.75 -7.09
CA LYS A 356 14.67 12.70 -7.80
C LYS A 356 14.15 12.14 -9.14
N ASP A 357 14.97 11.30 -9.80
CA ASP A 357 14.63 10.71 -11.10
C ASP A 357 13.90 9.35 -10.98
N TRP A 358 13.73 8.82 -9.75
CA TRP A 358 13.07 7.53 -9.48
C TRP A 358 11.62 7.67 -9.03
N GLN A 359 11.15 8.88 -8.81
CA GLN A 359 9.83 9.21 -8.28
C GLN A 359 9.20 10.40 -9.03
N ILE A 360 7.93 10.71 -8.68
CA ILE A 360 7.19 11.82 -9.30
C ILE A 360 7.66 13.16 -8.72
N SER A 361 7.69 13.26 -7.39
CA SER A 361 8.05 14.48 -6.68
C SER A 361 9.56 14.71 -6.67
N LEU A 362 9.99 15.95 -6.80
CA LEU A 362 11.40 16.29 -6.65
C LEU A 362 11.85 16.11 -5.19
N SER A 363 11.14 16.75 -4.26
CA SER A 363 11.40 16.60 -2.82
C SER A 363 10.88 15.27 -2.30
N ARG A 364 11.54 14.73 -1.27
CA ARG A 364 11.20 13.45 -0.66
C ARG A 364 11.58 13.36 0.80
N ARG A 365 10.85 12.52 1.53
CA ARG A 365 11.11 12.23 2.95
C ARG A 365 12.20 11.17 3.11
N PHE A 366 12.83 11.13 4.26
CA PHE A 366 13.81 10.10 4.64
C PHE A 366 13.09 8.81 5.09
N ARG A 367 12.31 8.18 4.19
CA ARG A 367 11.52 6.95 4.47
C ARG A 367 12.38 5.75 4.84
N ALA A 368 13.60 5.68 4.32
CA ALA A 368 14.50 4.55 4.51
C ALA A 368 14.81 4.27 5.98
N ILE A 369 14.98 5.32 6.79
CA ILE A 369 15.28 5.18 8.22
C ILE A 369 14.13 4.48 8.96
N LYS A 370 12.88 4.77 8.60
CA LYS A 370 11.69 4.11 9.19
C LYS A 370 11.71 2.60 8.95
N LEU A 371 11.87 2.19 7.70
CA LEU A 371 11.91 0.78 7.33
C LEU A 371 13.13 0.08 7.93
N TRP A 372 14.28 0.76 7.98
CA TRP A 372 15.49 0.26 8.61
C TRP A 372 15.30 -0.03 10.10
N VAL A 373 14.67 0.89 10.85
CA VAL A 373 14.37 0.70 12.28
C VAL A 373 13.42 -0.49 12.49
N VAL A 374 12.39 -0.63 11.67
CA VAL A 374 11.46 -1.77 11.73
C VAL A 374 12.20 -3.10 11.51
N LEU A 375 13.00 -3.20 10.44
CA LEU A 375 13.78 -4.40 10.12
C LEU A 375 14.79 -4.75 11.23
N ARG A 376 15.48 -3.75 11.78
CA ARG A 376 16.45 -3.94 12.85
C ARG A 376 15.80 -4.32 14.17
N ARG A 377 14.62 -3.75 14.48
CA ARG A 377 13.94 -3.95 15.78
C ARG A 377 13.23 -5.30 15.87
N TYR A 378 12.55 -5.71 14.80
CA TYR A 378 11.77 -6.96 14.80
C TYR A 378 12.51 -8.13 14.18
N GLY A 379 13.48 -7.88 13.31
CA GLY A 379 14.16 -8.93 12.55
C GLY A 379 13.23 -9.69 11.63
N ALA A 380 13.79 -10.55 10.79
CA ALA A 380 13.02 -11.36 9.86
C ALA A 380 12.07 -12.33 10.58
N ASP A 381 12.51 -12.92 11.69
CA ASP A 381 11.71 -13.93 12.40
C ASP A 381 10.52 -13.32 13.14
N GLY A 382 10.67 -12.13 13.72
CA GLY A 382 9.55 -11.40 14.32
C GLY A 382 8.50 -11.02 13.28
N LEU A 383 8.92 -10.58 12.08
CA LEU A 383 8.03 -10.25 10.99
C LEU A 383 7.33 -11.49 10.41
N ARG A 384 8.03 -12.62 10.28
CA ARG A 384 7.42 -13.91 9.91
C ARG A 384 6.39 -14.38 10.93
N ALA A 385 6.70 -14.29 12.21
CA ALA A 385 5.79 -14.66 13.29
C ALA A 385 4.51 -13.81 13.26
N HIS A 386 4.63 -12.50 13.02
CA HIS A 386 3.49 -11.59 12.85
C HIS A 386 2.56 -12.03 11.72
N ILE A 387 3.10 -12.31 10.53
CA ILE A 387 2.33 -12.75 9.36
C ILE A 387 1.64 -14.10 9.63
N ARG A 388 2.39 -15.09 10.14
CA ARG A 388 1.85 -16.44 10.46
C ARG A 388 0.71 -16.39 11.46
N ARG A 389 0.80 -15.52 12.47
CA ARG A 389 -0.27 -15.35 13.48
C ARG A 389 -1.57 -14.88 12.83
N HIS A 390 -1.52 -13.92 11.92
CA HIS A 390 -2.70 -13.43 11.21
C HIS A 390 -3.29 -14.47 10.24
N VAL A 391 -2.44 -15.21 9.54
CA VAL A 391 -2.88 -16.33 8.68
C VAL A 391 -3.56 -17.41 9.52
N ALA A 392 -3.03 -17.73 10.70
CA ALA A 392 -3.65 -18.71 11.61
C ALA A 392 -5.01 -18.23 12.12
N ALA A 393 -5.15 -16.95 12.48
CA ALA A 393 -6.42 -16.39 12.94
C ALA A 393 -7.48 -16.39 11.83
N ALA A 394 -7.10 -15.99 10.60
CA ALA A 394 -8.00 -16.06 9.46
C ALA A 394 -8.41 -17.50 9.09
N LYS A 395 -7.50 -18.48 9.26
CA LYS A 395 -7.82 -19.91 9.08
C LYS A 395 -8.82 -20.40 10.11
N TRP A 396 -8.71 -19.93 11.35
CA TRP A 396 -9.70 -20.24 12.39
C TRP A 396 -11.08 -19.67 12.01
N PHE A 397 -11.14 -18.40 11.60
CA PHE A 397 -12.39 -17.76 11.20
C PHE A 397 -13.04 -18.45 9.99
N GLU A 398 -12.26 -18.81 8.96
CA GLU A 398 -12.76 -19.59 7.81
C GLU A 398 -13.43 -20.90 8.24
N ARG A 399 -12.83 -21.59 9.21
CA ARG A 399 -13.43 -22.82 9.75
C ARG A 399 -14.73 -22.54 10.50
N ALA A 400 -14.79 -21.50 11.32
CA ALA A 400 -16.00 -21.12 12.04
C ALA A 400 -17.14 -20.81 11.05
N VAL A 401 -16.88 -20.02 10.02
CA VAL A 401 -17.84 -19.74 8.94
C VAL A 401 -18.28 -21.02 8.21
N THR A 402 -17.35 -21.95 7.96
CA THR A 402 -17.67 -23.20 7.19
C THR A 402 -18.53 -24.15 8.00
N VAL A 403 -18.39 -24.18 9.32
CA VAL A 403 -19.17 -25.08 10.21
C VAL A 403 -20.59 -24.56 10.43
N ASP A 404 -20.81 -23.26 10.36
CA ASP A 404 -22.13 -22.67 10.55
C ASP A 404 -22.93 -22.71 9.25
N GLU A 405 -24.03 -23.47 9.23
CA GLU A 405 -24.88 -23.69 8.04
C GLU A 405 -25.53 -22.40 7.50
N ARG A 406 -25.58 -21.34 8.31
CA ARG A 406 -26.13 -20.03 7.90
C ARG A 406 -25.21 -19.28 6.95
N PHE A 407 -23.91 -19.59 6.96
CA PHE A 407 -22.89 -18.87 6.21
C PHE A 407 -22.23 -19.73 5.13
N GLU A 408 -21.57 -19.07 4.21
CA GLU A 408 -20.68 -19.69 3.22
C GLU A 408 -19.41 -18.88 3.01
N VAL A 409 -18.31 -19.58 2.75
CA VAL A 409 -17.08 -18.99 2.24
C VAL A 409 -17.20 -18.91 0.72
N VAL A 410 -17.19 -17.69 0.17
CA VAL A 410 -17.46 -17.46 -1.27
C VAL A 410 -16.28 -17.89 -2.14
N VAL A 411 -15.05 -17.63 -1.66
CA VAL A 411 -13.81 -18.03 -2.34
C VAL A 411 -12.87 -18.65 -1.33
N PRO A 412 -12.07 -19.65 -1.69
CA PRO A 412 -11.07 -20.22 -0.80
C PRO A 412 -10.16 -19.13 -0.22
N ARG A 413 -10.01 -19.13 1.09
CA ARG A 413 -9.18 -18.14 1.80
C ARG A 413 -7.77 -18.05 1.21
N LYS A 414 -7.33 -16.82 0.99
CA LYS A 414 -5.94 -16.52 0.64
C LYS A 414 -5.30 -15.73 1.76
N LEU A 415 -4.21 -16.27 2.33
CA LEU A 415 -3.46 -15.66 3.42
C LEU A 415 -4.35 -15.31 4.64
N SER A 416 -4.53 -14.01 4.93
CA SER A 416 -5.31 -13.53 6.07
C SER A 416 -6.62 -12.81 5.69
N LEU A 417 -7.10 -12.96 4.45
CA LEU A 417 -8.39 -12.45 4.00
C LEU A 417 -9.41 -13.58 3.87
N VAL A 418 -10.56 -13.43 4.52
CA VAL A 418 -11.71 -14.34 4.38
C VAL A 418 -12.87 -13.58 3.74
N CYS A 419 -13.42 -14.13 2.66
CA CYS A 419 -14.57 -13.61 1.93
C CYS A 419 -15.77 -14.53 2.19
N PHE A 420 -16.77 -14.03 2.86
CA PHE A 420 -17.92 -14.82 3.31
C PHE A 420 -19.25 -14.06 3.18
N ARG A 421 -20.36 -14.77 3.29
CA ARG A 421 -21.70 -14.20 3.29
C ARG A 421 -22.70 -15.15 3.98
N LEU A 422 -23.89 -14.65 4.28
CA LEU A 422 -25.05 -15.50 4.56
C LEU A 422 -25.38 -16.34 3.33
N ARG A 423 -25.71 -17.59 3.56
CA ARG A 423 -26.01 -18.57 2.50
C ARG A 423 -27.40 -18.34 1.93
N GLU A 424 -27.53 -18.44 0.62
CA GLU A 424 -28.82 -18.54 -0.05
C GLU A 424 -29.55 -19.84 0.38
N ARG A 425 -30.77 -19.69 0.84
CA ARG A 425 -31.64 -20.86 1.18
C ARG A 425 -32.38 -21.42 -0.03
N PHE A 426 -32.70 -20.56 -0.98
CA PHE A 426 -33.37 -20.92 -2.23
C PHE A 426 -32.64 -20.26 -3.41
N PRO A 427 -32.59 -20.93 -4.60
CA PRO A 427 -32.10 -20.27 -5.81
C PRO A 427 -32.98 -19.05 -6.14
N GLU A 428 -32.31 -17.95 -6.56
CA GLU A 428 -32.94 -16.66 -6.90
C GLU A 428 -33.50 -15.87 -5.70
N ASP A 429 -32.92 -16.06 -4.49
CA ASP A 429 -33.26 -15.27 -3.31
C ASP A 429 -32.49 -13.92 -3.34
N ASP A 430 -33.02 -12.94 -4.11
CA ASP A 430 -32.45 -11.57 -4.18
C ASP A 430 -32.38 -10.90 -2.79
N ALA A 431 -33.20 -11.35 -1.84
CA ALA A 431 -33.22 -10.82 -0.47
C ALA A 431 -31.94 -11.16 0.32
N VAL A 432 -31.17 -12.17 -0.07
CA VAL A 432 -29.95 -12.57 0.64
C VAL A 432 -28.83 -11.53 0.54
N ASP A 433 -28.73 -10.82 -0.56
CA ASP A 433 -27.76 -9.72 -0.69
C ASP A 433 -28.13 -8.54 0.23
N ASP A 434 -29.42 -8.24 0.37
CA ASP A 434 -29.90 -7.20 1.28
C ASP A 434 -29.67 -7.60 2.74
N LEU A 435 -29.92 -8.86 3.12
CA LEU A 435 -29.58 -9.38 4.45
C LEU A 435 -28.09 -9.28 4.76
N ASN A 436 -27.22 -9.53 3.78
CA ASN A 436 -25.78 -9.37 3.93
C ASN A 436 -25.36 -7.89 4.09
N ARG A 437 -26.06 -6.97 3.42
CA ARG A 437 -25.88 -5.52 3.60
C ARG A 437 -26.30 -5.09 4.99
N GLU A 438 -27.46 -5.55 5.45
CA GLU A 438 -27.99 -5.28 6.80
C GLU A 438 -27.07 -5.83 7.89
N LEU A 439 -26.58 -7.08 7.74
CA LEU A 439 -25.62 -7.70 8.66
C LEU A 439 -24.34 -6.86 8.76
N LEU A 440 -23.76 -6.50 7.62
CA LEU A 440 -22.57 -5.66 7.60
C LEU A 440 -22.81 -4.28 8.21
N ALA A 441 -23.94 -3.66 7.92
CA ALA A 441 -24.33 -2.36 8.50
C ALA A 441 -24.47 -2.46 10.02
N ALA A 442 -25.19 -3.46 10.55
CA ALA A 442 -25.38 -3.68 11.97
C ALA A 442 -24.05 -3.88 12.71
N VAL A 443 -23.14 -4.69 12.17
CA VAL A 443 -21.80 -4.88 12.75
C VAL A 443 -21.02 -3.56 12.78
N ASN A 444 -21.01 -2.82 11.67
CA ASN A 444 -20.25 -1.57 11.57
C ASN A 444 -20.86 -0.45 12.46
N GLU A 445 -22.18 -0.39 12.59
CA GLU A 445 -22.91 0.56 13.44
C GLU A 445 -22.75 0.25 14.92
N SER A 446 -22.55 -1.02 15.29
CA SER A 446 -22.27 -1.39 16.69
C SER A 446 -20.99 -0.75 17.23
N GLY A 447 -20.07 -0.31 16.37
CA GLY A 447 -18.76 0.19 16.74
C GLY A 447 -17.78 -0.87 17.28
N GLN A 448 -18.23 -2.11 17.45
CA GLN A 448 -17.39 -3.19 18.02
C GLN A 448 -16.40 -3.78 17.01
N ALA A 449 -16.76 -3.75 15.72
CA ALA A 449 -15.87 -4.15 14.62
C ALA A 449 -16.14 -3.30 13.38
N PHE A 450 -15.18 -3.26 12.47
CA PHE A 450 -15.36 -2.58 11.19
C PHE A 450 -14.85 -3.45 10.05
N MET A 451 -15.76 -3.77 9.12
CA MET A 451 -15.50 -4.58 7.94
C MET A 451 -15.95 -3.88 6.67
N THR A 452 -15.54 -4.39 5.52
CA THR A 452 -15.96 -3.92 4.20
C THR A 452 -16.55 -5.06 3.37
N HIS A 453 -17.12 -4.71 2.22
CA HIS A 453 -17.65 -5.67 1.27
C HIS A 453 -16.95 -5.59 -0.09
N PHE A 454 -17.25 -6.57 -0.90
CA PHE A 454 -16.93 -6.62 -2.32
C PHE A 454 -18.10 -7.25 -3.07
N VAL A 455 -18.25 -6.95 -4.36
CA VAL A 455 -19.24 -7.61 -5.21
C VAL A 455 -18.50 -8.46 -6.24
N VAL A 456 -18.80 -9.75 -6.27
CA VAL A 456 -18.24 -10.71 -7.23
C VAL A 456 -19.33 -11.57 -7.82
N ASP A 457 -19.34 -11.69 -9.14
CA ASP A 457 -20.37 -12.41 -9.90
C ASP A 457 -21.81 -11.99 -9.52
N GLY A 458 -21.99 -10.69 -9.22
CA GLY A 458 -23.27 -10.12 -8.80
C GLY A 458 -23.62 -10.33 -7.32
N LYS A 459 -22.85 -11.10 -6.55
CA LYS A 459 -23.11 -11.40 -5.14
C LYS A 459 -22.42 -10.41 -4.21
N PHE A 460 -23.13 -9.94 -3.19
CA PHE A 460 -22.55 -9.15 -2.11
C PHE A 460 -21.77 -10.05 -1.15
N VAL A 461 -20.51 -9.73 -0.90
CA VAL A 461 -19.59 -10.55 -0.10
C VAL A 461 -18.97 -9.69 0.98
N ILE A 462 -19.04 -10.15 2.22
CA ILE A 462 -18.39 -9.48 3.37
C ILE A 462 -16.93 -9.94 3.41
N ARG A 463 -16.03 -8.99 3.70
CA ARG A 463 -14.59 -9.22 3.77
C ARG A 463 -14.08 -9.01 5.19
N LEU A 464 -13.44 -10.02 5.75
CA LEU A 464 -12.69 -9.94 6.99
C LEU A 464 -11.20 -10.05 6.66
N ALA A 465 -10.47 -8.95 6.82
CA ALA A 465 -9.03 -8.87 6.58
C ALA A 465 -8.27 -8.79 7.91
N VAL A 466 -7.64 -9.89 8.32
CA VAL A 466 -6.83 -9.93 9.54
C VAL A 466 -5.44 -9.38 9.22
N GLY A 467 -5.12 -8.19 9.76
CA GLY A 467 -3.86 -7.53 9.40
C GLY A 467 -3.43 -6.43 10.36
N GLY A 468 -4.26 -6.05 11.32
CA GLY A 468 -3.96 -5.01 12.30
C GLY A 468 -2.79 -5.39 13.21
N ALA A 469 -1.91 -4.44 13.53
CA ALA A 469 -0.73 -4.70 14.35
C ALA A 469 -1.08 -5.23 15.76
N MET A 470 -2.22 -4.78 16.31
CA MET A 470 -2.74 -5.16 17.63
C MET A 470 -3.75 -6.32 17.57
N THR A 471 -4.12 -6.79 16.37
CA THR A 471 -5.11 -7.86 16.22
C THR A 471 -4.56 -9.20 16.72
N GLU A 472 -5.29 -9.82 17.62
CA GLU A 472 -5.02 -11.15 18.20
C GLU A 472 -6.18 -12.10 17.88
N MET A 473 -6.01 -13.38 18.20
CA MET A 473 -7.03 -14.42 18.00
C MET A 473 -8.35 -14.08 18.69
N LYS A 474 -8.30 -13.54 19.92
CA LYS A 474 -9.51 -13.15 20.67
C LYS A 474 -10.40 -12.21 19.88
N HIS A 475 -9.84 -11.17 19.24
CA HIS A 475 -10.61 -10.18 18.48
C HIS A 475 -11.28 -10.79 17.23
N VAL A 476 -10.66 -11.84 16.66
CA VAL A 476 -11.27 -12.60 15.55
C VAL A 476 -12.39 -13.51 16.05
N MET A 477 -12.28 -14.02 17.30
CA MET A 477 -13.35 -14.77 17.95
C MET A 477 -14.50 -13.84 18.34
N ASP A 478 -14.21 -12.69 18.91
CA ASP A 478 -15.23 -11.68 19.31
C ASP A 478 -16.07 -11.21 18.11
N VAL A 479 -15.43 -10.95 16.95
CA VAL A 479 -16.19 -10.56 15.75
C VAL A 479 -17.02 -11.74 15.20
N TRP A 480 -16.57 -12.98 15.41
CA TRP A 480 -17.40 -14.13 15.03
C TRP A 480 -18.65 -14.25 15.93
N GLU A 481 -18.49 -14.04 17.23
CA GLU A 481 -19.62 -14.00 18.17
C GLU A 481 -20.61 -12.84 17.83
N LEU A 482 -20.08 -11.69 17.42
CA LEU A 482 -20.91 -10.56 16.99
C LEU A 482 -21.72 -10.86 15.72
N LEU A 483 -21.23 -11.71 14.82
CA LEU A 483 -21.91 -12.11 13.58
C LEU A 483 -23.02 -13.14 13.82
N GLN A 484 -23.05 -13.84 14.94
CA GLN A 484 -24.03 -14.88 15.29
C GLN A 484 -25.32 -14.32 15.90
#